data_a5e29e19945ea2d76be5aad7a184617c
#
_entry.id   a5e29e19945ea2d76be5aad7a184617c
#
_cell.length_a   1.000
_cell.length_b   1.000
_cell.length_c   1.000
_cell.angle_alpha   90.00
_cell.angle_beta   90.00
_cell.angle_gamma   90.00
#
_symmetry.space_group_name_H-M   'P 1'
#
loop_
_entity.id
_entity.type
_entity.pdbx_description
1 polymer ?
#
loop_
_entity_poly.entity_id
_entity_poly.type
_entity_poly.pdbx_seq_one_letter_code
_entity_poly.pdbx_strand_id
1 'polypeptide(L)'
;MMKIQMKEIDDQLILQVEGRIAGVYVPELENCWQIARADQPSRKIKVDLKSVTCVDRAGRYLLQLMHSNGVGFLRAGLAVQDILEQVMKQPECKH
;
A
#
# COMPACT_ATOMS: atom_id res chain seq x y z
N MET A 1 6.48 -7.81 12.22
CA MET A 1 5.06 -8.03 12.38
C MET A 1 4.27 -6.99 11.62
N MET A 2 3.15 -7.34 11.07
CA MET A 2 2.32 -6.42 10.30
C MET A 2 0.86 -6.68 10.64
N LYS A 3 0.08 -5.62 10.73
CA LYS A 3 -1.36 -5.71 10.92
C LYS A 3 -2.06 -4.93 9.84
N ILE A 4 -3.15 -5.45 9.36
CA ILE A 4 -3.97 -4.79 8.34
C ILE A 4 -5.40 -4.75 8.82
N GLN A 5 -5.99 -3.56 8.79
CA GLN A 5 -7.40 -3.38 9.08
C GLN A 5 -8.06 -2.70 7.89
N MET A 6 -9.26 -3.14 7.57
CA MET A 6 -10.02 -2.52 6.50
C MET A 6 -11.10 -1.65 7.06
N LYS A 7 -11.25 -0.45 6.50
CA LYS A 7 -12.33 0.46 6.86
C LYS A 7 -13.02 0.93 5.61
N GLU A 8 -14.33 1.01 5.67
CA GLU A 8 -15.11 1.58 4.56
C GLU A 8 -15.57 2.95 4.95
N ILE A 9 -15.17 3.96 4.21
CA ILE A 9 -15.54 5.33 4.46
C ILE A 9 -16.03 5.92 3.16
N ASP A 10 -17.30 6.28 3.14
CA ASP A 10 -17.94 6.81 1.92
C ASP A 10 -17.76 5.82 0.78
N ASP A 11 -17.15 6.25 -0.31
CA ASP A 11 -16.91 5.38 -1.47
C ASP A 11 -15.54 4.75 -1.45
N GLN A 12 -14.83 4.83 -0.34
CA GLN A 12 -13.45 4.40 -0.29
C GLN A 12 -13.28 3.23 0.64
N LEU A 13 -12.35 2.38 0.28
CA LEU A 13 -11.93 1.29 1.13
C LEU A 13 -10.51 1.60 1.57
N ILE A 14 -10.30 1.70 2.87
CA ILE A 14 -9.01 2.09 3.41
C ILE A 14 -8.37 0.91 4.11
N LEU A 15 -7.18 0.56 3.65
CA LEU A 15 -6.39 -0.48 4.29
C LEU A 15 -5.42 0.21 5.25
N GLN A 16 -5.62 0.04 6.53
CA GLN A 16 -4.72 0.58 7.53
C GLN A 16 -3.66 -0.46 7.83
N VAL A 17 -2.42 -0.13 7.54
CA VAL A 17 -1.31 -1.07 7.73
C VAL A 17 -0.46 -0.60 8.88
N GLU A 18 -0.11 -1.50 9.78
CA GLU A 18 0.79 -1.22 10.89
C GLU A 18 1.99 -2.12 10.82
N GLY A 19 3.14 -1.62 11.19
CA GLY A 19 4.35 -2.39 11.33
C GLY A 19 5.20 -2.36 10.09
N ARG A 20 5.66 -3.53 9.64
CA ARG A 20 6.68 -3.61 8.60
C ARG A 20 6.09 -4.21 7.34
N ILE A 21 6.24 -3.49 6.24
CA ILE A 21 5.90 -4.03 4.93
C ILE A 21 7.18 -4.64 4.38
N ALA A 22 7.48 -5.84 4.85
CA ALA A 22 8.76 -6.47 4.54
C ALA A 22 8.64 -7.99 4.61
N GLY A 23 9.48 -8.68 3.87
CA GLY A 23 9.61 -10.11 3.93
C GLY A 23 8.30 -10.81 3.61
N VAL A 24 7.94 -11.76 4.45
CA VAL A 24 6.75 -12.59 4.24
C VAL A 24 5.45 -11.79 4.36
N TYR A 25 5.50 -10.58 4.91
CA TYR A 25 4.31 -9.77 5.05
C TYR A 25 3.92 -9.08 3.73
N VAL A 26 4.86 -8.97 2.80
CA VAL A 26 4.57 -8.34 1.52
C VAL A 26 3.50 -9.12 0.74
N PRO A 27 3.63 -10.44 0.57
CA PRO A 27 2.56 -11.19 -0.10
C PRO A 27 1.23 -11.13 0.66
N GLU A 28 1.28 -11.00 1.99
CA GLU A 28 0.05 -10.86 2.75
C GLU A 28 -0.69 -9.59 2.39
N LEU A 29 0.03 -8.49 2.33
CA LEU A 29 -0.59 -7.22 1.97
C LEU A 29 -1.11 -7.27 0.54
N GLU A 30 -0.32 -7.82 -0.36
CA GLU A 30 -0.76 -7.95 -1.74
C GLU A 30 -2.04 -8.76 -1.85
N ASN A 31 -2.12 -9.85 -1.12
CA ASN A 31 -3.29 -10.71 -1.14
C ASN A 31 -4.54 -9.98 -0.61
N CYS A 32 -4.39 -9.24 0.48
CA CYS A 32 -5.49 -8.45 1.02
C CYS A 32 -5.98 -7.42 0.00
N TRP A 33 -5.05 -6.76 -0.66
CA TRP A 33 -5.40 -5.76 -1.67
C TRP A 33 -6.11 -6.40 -2.85
N GLN A 34 -5.61 -7.54 -3.34
CA GLN A 34 -6.23 -8.20 -4.48
C GLN A 34 -7.64 -8.67 -4.16
N ILE A 35 -7.83 -9.19 -2.96
CA ILE A 35 -9.15 -9.63 -2.54
C ILE A 35 -10.09 -8.43 -2.45
N ALA A 36 -9.60 -7.32 -1.89
CA ALA A 36 -10.42 -6.13 -1.74
C ALA A 36 -10.87 -5.57 -3.08
N ARG A 37 -9.94 -5.51 -4.05
CA ARG A 37 -10.29 -4.95 -5.35
C ARG A 37 -11.20 -5.89 -6.14
N ALA A 38 -11.08 -7.20 -5.94
CA ALA A 38 -11.95 -8.15 -6.61
C ALA A 38 -13.35 -8.13 -6.02
N ASP A 39 -13.44 -7.93 -4.70
CA ASP A 39 -14.70 -7.92 -4.00
C ASP A 39 -15.50 -6.65 -4.26
N GLN A 40 -14.81 -5.52 -4.35
CA GLN A 40 -15.47 -4.22 -4.54
C GLN A 40 -14.76 -3.42 -5.63
N PRO A 41 -14.90 -3.84 -6.88
CA PRO A 41 -14.10 -3.24 -7.96
C PRO A 41 -14.43 -1.77 -8.23
N SER A 42 -15.60 -1.30 -7.84
CA SER A 42 -15.96 0.09 -8.08
C SER A 42 -15.50 1.02 -6.96
N ARG A 43 -15.00 0.49 -5.86
CA ARG A 43 -14.54 1.35 -4.78
C ARG A 43 -13.10 1.75 -4.98
N LYS A 44 -12.80 2.96 -4.57
CA LYS A 44 -11.42 3.41 -4.55
C LYS A 44 -10.73 2.83 -3.34
N ILE A 45 -9.51 2.35 -3.53
CA ILE A 45 -8.73 1.77 -2.44
C ILE A 45 -7.61 2.71 -2.08
N LYS A 46 -7.45 2.94 -0.79
CA LYS A 46 -6.34 3.74 -0.27
C LYS A 46 -5.67 2.98 0.85
N VAL A 47 -4.38 3.21 1.00
CA VAL A 47 -3.60 2.57 2.05
C VAL A 47 -3.13 3.63 3.03
N ASP A 48 -3.45 3.44 4.29
CA ASP A 48 -3.04 4.35 5.36
C ASP A 48 -1.73 3.83 5.92
N LEU A 49 -0.69 4.64 5.80
CA LEU A 49 0.65 4.24 6.17
C LEU A 49 1.14 4.91 7.46
N LYS A 50 0.22 5.49 8.22
CA LYS A 50 0.59 6.22 9.43
C LYS A 50 1.45 5.40 10.38
N SER A 51 1.12 4.12 10.53
CA SER A 51 1.78 3.26 11.51
C SER A 51 2.77 2.29 10.89
N VAL A 52 3.15 2.52 9.64
CA VAL A 52 4.16 1.70 8.98
C VAL A 52 5.54 2.21 9.40
N THR A 53 6.40 1.30 9.83
CA THR A 53 7.71 1.66 10.34
C THR A 53 8.84 1.33 9.38
N CYS A 54 8.59 0.44 8.41
CA CYS A 54 9.66 -0.01 7.54
C CYS A 54 9.08 -0.59 6.27
N VAL A 55 9.77 -0.37 5.15
CA VAL A 55 9.37 -0.94 3.86
C VAL A 55 10.65 -1.44 3.19
N ASP A 56 10.72 -2.73 2.89
CA ASP A 56 11.89 -3.27 2.22
C ASP A 56 11.72 -3.17 0.70
N ARG A 57 12.66 -3.77 -0.02
CA ARG A 57 12.63 -3.67 -1.49
C ARG A 57 11.37 -4.30 -2.07
N ALA A 58 10.99 -5.46 -1.57
CA ALA A 58 9.78 -6.12 -2.06
C ALA A 58 8.55 -5.30 -1.74
N GLY A 59 8.54 -4.67 -0.55
CA GLY A 59 7.46 -3.77 -0.17
C GLY A 59 7.37 -2.57 -1.10
N ARG A 60 8.50 -2.01 -1.50
CA ARG A 60 8.50 -0.90 -2.44
C ARG A 60 7.91 -1.30 -3.78
N TYR A 61 8.25 -2.49 -4.27
CA TYR A 61 7.67 -2.98 -5.52
C TYR A 61 6.17 -3.10 -5.40
N LEU A 62 5.70 -3.60 -4.26
CA LEU A 62 4.27 -3.74 -4.07
C LEU A 62 3.59 -2.37 -4.05
N LEU A 63 4.16 -1.41 -3.33
CA LEU A 63 3.58 -0.07 -3.29
C LEU A 63 3.55 0.55 -4.67
N GLN A 64 4.58 0.33 -5.46
CA GLN A 64 4.62 0.83 -6.83
C GLN A 64 3.53 0.18 -7.68
N LEU A 65 3.35 -1.11 -7.55
CA LEU A 65 2.30 -1.83 -8.27
C LEU A 65 0.93 -1.29 -7.88
N MET A 66 0.70 -1.09 -6.59
CA MET A 66 -0.55 -0.55 -6.12
C MET A 66 -0.79 0.85 -6.67
N HIS A 67 0.24 1.68 -6.65
CA HIS A 67 0.13 3.04 -7.19
C HIS A 67 -0.23 3.00 -8.67
N SER A 68 0.37 2.10 -9.43
CA SER A 68 0.09 1.95 -10.85
C SER A 68 -1.35 1.54 -11.11
N ASN A 69 -1.98 0.94 -10.12
CA ASN A 69 -3.36 0.51 -10.24
C ASN A 69 -4.34 1.47 -9.57
N GLY A 70 -3.90 2.68 -9.29
CA GLY A 70 -4.79 3.72 -8.80
C GLY A 70 -4.96 3.79 -7.30
N VAL A 71 -4.17 3.03 -6.55
CA VAL A 71 -4.25 3.08 -5.08
C VAL A 71 -3.62 4.38 -4.58
N GLY A 72 -4.32 5.07 -3.69
CA GLY A 72 -3.78 6.25 -3.04
C GLY A 72 -3.16 5.90 -1.70
N PHE A 73 -2.23 6.73 -1.24
CA PHE A 73 -1.56 6.51 0.02
C PHE A 73 -1.84 7.68 0.96
N LEU A 74 -2.07 7.37 2.23
CA LEU A 74 -2.46 8.35 3.23
C LEU A 74 -1.48 8.34 4.38
N ARG A 75 -1.20 9.51 4.90
CA ARG A 75 -0.56 9.70 6.21
C ARG A 75 0.77 8.96 6.39
N ALA A 76 1.59 8.92 5.37
CA ALA A 76 2.90 8.31 5.50
C ALA A 76 3.78 9.12 6.43
N GLY A 77 4.49 8.46 7.33
CA GLY A 77 5.50 9.11 8.15
C GLY A 77 6.68 9.54 7.31
N LEU A 78 7.60 10.30 7.93
CA LEU A 78 8.71 10.89 7.17
C LEU A 78 9.55 9.85 6.44
N ALA A 79 9.88 8.76 7.12
CA ALA A 79 10.72 7.74 6.51
C ALA A 79 10.04 7.06 5.34
N VAL A 80 8.74 6.78 5.48
CA VAL A 80 7.99 6.09 4.44
C VAL A 80 7.65 7.06 3.32
N GLN A 81 7.42 8.32 3.64
CA GLN A 81 7.12 9.32 2.64
C GLN A 81 8.24 9.46 1.62
N ASP A 82 9.48 9.40 2.09
CA ASP A 82 10.63 9.46 1.21
C ASP A 82 10.61 8.30 0.21
N ILE A 83 10.29 7.11 0.70
CA ILE A 83 10.16 5.94 -0.16
C ILE A 83 9.04 6.11 -1.16
N LEU A 84 7.91 6.64 -0.72
CA LEU A 84 6.77 6.86 -1.61
C LEU A 84 7.10 7.85 -2.71
N GLU A 85 7.84 8.89 -2.39
CA GLU A 85 8.22 9.85 -3.42
C GLU A 85 9.05 9.19 -4.50
N GLN A 86 9.94 8.29 -4.12
CA GLN A 86 10.71 7.57 -5.11
C GLN A 86 9.85 6.65 -5.96
N VAL A 87 8.91 5.97 -5.31
CA VAL A 87 8.01 5.06 -6.00
C VAL A 87 7.15 5.82 -7.00
N MET A 88 6.60 6.95 -6.60
CA MET A 88 5.71 7.71 -7.46
C MET A 88 6.42 8.42 -8.58
N LYS A 89 7.67 8.79 -8.38
CA LYS A 89 8.43 9.46 -9.41
C LYS A 89 8.94 8.52 -10.47
N GLN A 90 9.14 7.26 -10.13
CA GLN A 90 9.71 6.32 -11.07
C GLN A 90 8.67 5.83 -12.01
N PRO A 91 8.89 5.98 -13.30
CA PRO A 91 8.00 5.36 -14.25
C PRO A 91 8.19 3.87 -14.13
N GLU A 92 7.19 3.18 -14.23
CA GLU A 92 7.31 1.84 -14.17
C GLU A 92 8.12 1.30 -15.22
N CYS A 93 8.62 0.56 -15.25
CA CYS A 93 9.35 -0.02 -16.14
C CYS A 93 10.37 0.56 -16.66
N LYS A 94 10.89 0.78 -16.48
CA LYS A 94 11.86 1.24 -17.06
C LYS A 94 12.80 0.41 -17.31
N HIS A 95 13.06 -0.14 -17.30
CA HIS A 95 13.76 -0.96 -17.71
C HIS A 95 13.99 -1.49 -17.64
#